data_a9007276443237d4df32bb89eedd8ad9
#
_entry.id   a9007276443237d4df32bb89eedd8ad9
#
_cell.length_a   1.000
_cell.length_b   1.000
_cell.length_c   1.000
_cell.angle_alpha   90.00
_cell.angle_beta   90.00
_cell.angle_gamma   90.00
#
_symmetry.space_group_name_H-M   'P 1'
#
loop_
_entity.id
_entity.type
_entity.pdbx_description
1 polymer ?
#
loop_
_entity_poly.entity_id
_entity_poly.type
_entity_poly.pdbx_seq_one_letter_code
_entity_poly.pdbx_strand_id
1 'polypeptide(L)'
;MTAVFSPVRRTFKSQYPSRNSRRHADFGPASYTQEDMPMGTTANTGQSTWEQIHGGVRETERLIGQKNYNLAMVKARQTLEYMVKCLCERYGILETGLLEMIDALYSAGKISKTTCEHYHKIRTIGNKAIHEGDNSAYNANQAHHLLSQEVYTFANDYNDTKKSTRASRSAAPTPASSRLRG
;
A
#
# COMPACT_ATOMS: atom_id res chain seq x y z
N MET A 1 -55.52 23.09 20.27
CA MET A 1 -54.29 23.67 20.86
C MET A 1 -53.11 23.17 20.04
N THR A 2 -52.69 23.97 19.09
CA THR A 2 -51.64 23.64 18.09
C THR A 2 -50.38 24.37 18.51
N ALA A 3 -49.34 23.66 18.91
CA ALA A 3 -48.04 24.18 19.24
C ALA A 3 -47.17 24.28 17.97
N VAL A 4 -46.84 25.51 17.59
CA VAL A 4 -45.96 25.85 16.47
C VAL A 4 -44.52 25.81 16.96
N PHE A 5 -43.71 24.94 16.40
CA PHE A 5 -42.28 24.81 16.71
C PHE A 5 -41.49 25.63 15.67
N SER A 6 -40.89 26.72 16.10
CA SER A 6 -40.00 27.57 15.26
C SER A 6 -38.56 27.08 15.35
N PRO A 7 -37.82 26.94 14.21
CA PRO A 7 -36.42 26.58 14.24
C PRO A 7 -35.52 27.81 14.49
N VAL A 8 -34.77 27.79 15.58
CA VAL A 8 -33.73 28.77 15.89
C VAL A 8 -32.52 28.52 14.99
N ARG A 9 -32.30 29.41 14.03
CA ARG A 9 -31.05 29.50 13.26
C ARG A 9 -29.92 30.06 14.12
N ARG A 10 -28.95 29.24 14.53
CA ARG A 10 -27.69 29.73 15.10
C ARG A 10 -26.74 30.09 13.97
N THR A 11 -26.52 31.36 13.73
CA THR A 11 -25.45 31.89 12.90
C THR A 11 -24.13 31.78 13.66
N PHE A 12 -23.23 30.92 13.17
CA PHE A 12 -21.88 30.83 13.70
C PHE A 12 -21.03 31.95 13.08
N LYS A 13 -20.74 33.00 13.83
CA LYS A 13 -19.78 34.02 13.43
C LYS A 13 -18.37 33.47 13.56
N SER A 14 -17.72 33.31 12.44
CA SER A 14 -16.29 33.03 12.34
C SER A 14 -15.50 34.26 12.83
N GLN A 15 -14.81 34.13 13.95
CA GLN A 15 -13.86 35.10 14.47
C GLN A 15 -12.43 34.64 14.15
N TYR A 16 -11.95 34.97 12.95
CA TYR A 16 -10.51 34.98 12.69
C TYR A 16 -10.03 36.43 12.62
N PRO A 17 -9.09 36.86 13.47
CA PRO A 17 -8.49 38.18 13.33
C PRO A 17 -7.49 38.20 12.17
N SER A 18 -7.75 39.07 11.21
CA SER A 18 -6.79 39.56 10.22
C SER A 18 -5.57 40.14 10.93
N ARG A 19 -4.40 39.53 10.77
CA ARG A 19 -3.14 40.17 11.10
C ARG A 19 -2.37 40.49 9.83
N ASN A 20 -2.62 41.69 9.32
CA ASN A 20 -1.78 42.39 8.38
C ASN A 20 -0.76 43.21 9.19
N SER A 21 0.53 43.04 8.92
CA SER A 21 1.52 44.14 8.93
C SER A 21 2.94 43.62 8.72
N ARG A 22 3.43 43.85 7.50
CA ARG A 22 4.74 44.44 7.17
C ARG A 22 5.97 43.99 7.98
N ARG A 23 6.90 43.29 7.27
CA ARG A 23 8.29 43.82 7.14
C ARG A 23 8.86 43.29 5.82
N HIS A 24 9.04 44.22 4.89
CA HIS A 24 9.99 44.09 3.80
C HIS A 24 11.39 43.87 4.44
N ALA A 25 11.99 42.74 4.15
CA ALA A 25 13.44 42.58 4.24
C ALA A 25 13.92 42.33 2.81
N ASP A 26 14.62 43.31 2.27
CA ASP A 26 15.39 43.23 1.05
C ASP A 26 16.38 42.07 1.20
N PHE A 27 16.16 40.99 0.47
CA PHE A 27 17.19 40.02 0.12
C PHE A 27 17.48 40.19 -1.36
N GLY A 28 18.66 40.72 -1.64
CA GLY A 28 19.23 40.84 -2.97
C GLY A 28 19.30 39.48 -3.69
N PRO A 29 19.52 39.52 -5.02
CA PRO A 29 19.51 38.31 -5.84
C PRO A 29 20.74 37.46 -5.53
N ALA A 30 20.61 36.47 -4.68
CA ALA A 30 21.56 35.38 -4.61
C ALA A 30 21.41 34.56 -5.90
N SER A 31 22.44 34.62 -6.72
CA SER A 31 22.64 33.77 -7.89
C SER A 31 22.68 32.32 -7.44
N TYR A 32 21.54 31.65 -7.49
CA TYR A 32 21.48 30.19 -7.42
C TYR A 32 21.92 29.66 -8.79
N THR A 33 23.14 29.24 -8.86
CA THR A 33 23.62 28.35 -9.91
C THR A 33 22.84 27.07 -9.84
N GLN A 34 22.16 26.76 -10.93
CA GLN A 34 21.30 25.60 -11.15
C GLN A 34 22.18 24.36 -11.43
N GLU A 35 22.99 23.99 -10.46
CA GLU A 35 23.80 22.75 -10.50
C GLU A 35 23.73 22.13 -9.12
N ASP A 36 23.43 20.83 -9.09
CA ASP A 36 23.32 19.94 -7.93
C ASP A 36 22.03 19.98 -7.08
N MET A 37 20.88 19.82 -7.72
CA MET A 37 19.84 19.03 -7.09
C MET A 37 20.13 17.56 -7.44
N PRO A 38 20.56 16.72 -6.49
CA PRO A 38 20.48 15.28 -6.71
C PRO A 38 19.01 14.97 -6.88
N MET A 39 18.61 14.68 -8.12
CA MET A 39 17.40 13.93 -8.38
C MET A 39 17.48 12.72 -7.46
N GLY A 40 16.78 12.80 -6.33
CA GLY A 40 16.59 11.66 -5.46
C GLY A 40 15.81 10.59 -6.22
N THR A 41 16.52 9.92 -7.12
CA THR A 41 16.24 8.53 -7.38
C THR A 41 16.28 7.91 -6.00
N THR A 42 15.11 7.64 -5.42
CA THR A 42 14.99 6.68 -4.35
C THR A 42 15.66 5.44 -4.89
N ALA A 43 16.95 5.32 -4.60
CA ALA A 43 17.70 4.11 -4.79
C ALA A 43 16.89 3.07 -4.02
N ASN A 44 16.11 2.28 -4.75
CA ASN A 44 15.52 1.07 -4.29
C ASN A 44 16.72 0.20 -3.90
N THR A 45 17.17 0.40 -2.67
CA THR A 45 18.21 -0.37 -2.02
C THR A 45 17.72 -1.79 -2.13
N GLY A 46 18.35 -2.64 -2.93
CA GLY A 46 18.03 -4.01 -3.37
C GLY A 46 17.35 -4.97 -2.38
N GLN A 47 16.42 -4.45 -1.59
CA GLN A 47 15.52 -5.26 -0.78
C GLN A 47 14.57 -6.00 -1.72
N SER A 48 14.58 -7.31 -1.61
CA SER A 48 13.63 -8.12 -2.36
C SER A 48 12.21 -7.72 -1.99
N THR A 49 11.28 -7.82 -2.94
CA THR A 49 9.83 -7.65 -2.72
C THR A 49 9.36 -8.36 -1.44
N TRP A 50 9.90 -9.54 -1.21
CA TRP A 50 9.63 -10.35 -0.03
C TRP A 50 10.08 -9.68 1.28
N GLU A 51 11.27 -9.11 1.31
CA GLU A 51 11.80 -8.41 2.49
C GLU A 51 10.96 -7.16 2.83
N GLN A 52 10.46 -6.45 1.83
CA GLN A 52 9.60 -5.29 2.04
C GLN A 52 8.25 -5.69 2.65
N ILE A 53 7.62 -6.75 2.13
CA ILE A 53 6.36 -7.28 2.66
C ILE A 53 6.56 -7.78 4.10
N HIS A 54 7.58 -8.60 4.34
CA HIS A 54 7.90 -9.10 5.67
C HIS A 54 8.25 -7.99 6.67
N GLY A 55 8.99 -6.99 6.21
CA GLY A 55 9.29 -5.79 7.00
C GLY A 55 8.03 -5.04 7.41
N GLY A 56 7.06 -4.93 6.49
CA GLY A 56 5.77 -4.30 6.77
C GLY A 56 4.94 -5.03 7.81
N VAL A 57 4.91 -6.37 7.77
CA VAL A 57 4.20 -7.18 8.77
C VAL A 57 4.85 -7.01 10.16
N ARG A 58 6.17 -7.16 10.25
CA ARG A 58 6.91 -6.99 11.52
C ARG A 58 6.76 -5.59 12.10
N GLU A 59 6.76 -4.58 11.25
CA GLU A 59 6.55 -3.20 11.69
C GLU A 59 5.13 -2.98 12.22
N THR A 60 4.12 -3.59 11.57
CA THR A 60 2.74 -3.57 12.08
C THR A 60 2.65 -4.20 13.47
N GLU A 61 3.27 -5.35 13.67
CA GLU A 61 3.32 -6.04 14.98
C GLU A 61 4.03 -5.19 16.04
N ARG A 62 5.17 -4.59 15.70
CA ARG A 62 5.93 -3.70 16.59
C ARG A 62 5.09 -2.51 17.05
N LEU A 63 4.35 -1.88 16.13
CA LEU A 63 3.47 -0.75 16.43
C LEU A 63 2.31 -1.16 17.35
N ILE A 64 1.75 -2.35 17.17
CA ILE A 64 0.73 -2.91 18.09
C ILE A 64 1.32 -3.09 19.49
N GLY A 65 2.52 -3.67 19.59
CA GLY A 65 3.22 -3.82 20.87
C GLY A 65 3.49 -2.49 21.60
N GLN A 66 3.67 -1.41 20.83
CA GLN A 66 3.82 -0.05 21.33
C GLN A 66 2.47 0.66 21.61
N LYS A 67 1.34 -0.04 21.43
CA LYS A 67 -0.02 0.51 21.55
C LYS A 67 -0.32 1.67 20.57
N ASN A 68 0.44 1.77 19.48
CA ASN A 68 0.23 2.74 18.42
C ASN A 68 -0.67 2.13 17.34
N TYR A 69 -1.92 1.89 17.71
CA TYR A 69 -2.87 1.11 16.91
C TYR A 69 -3.25 1.79 15.60
N ASN A 70 -3.43 3.11 15.61
CA ASN A 70 -3.72 3.87 14.40
C ASN A 70 -2.63 3.66 13.34
N LEU A 71 -1.38 3.90 13.70
CA LEU A 71 -0.25 3.75 12.78
C LEU A 71 -0.05 2.29 12.34
N ALA A 72 -0.34 1.33 13.22
CA ALA A 72 -0.31 -0.09 12.87
C ALA A 72 -1.31 -0.44 11.74
N MET A 73 -2.54 0.07 11.83
CA MET A 73 -3.57 -0.12 10.80
C MET A 73 -3.19 0.55 9.48
N VAL A 74 -2.63 1.75 9.52
CA VAL A 74 -2.10 2.45 8.33
C VAL A 74 -0.98 1.63 7.70
N LYS A 75 -0.06 1.11 8.51
CA LYS A 75 1.06 0.28 8.03
C LYS A 75 0.58 -1.03 7.41
N ALA A 76 -0.39 -1.69 8.02
CA ALA A 76 -0.99 -2.90 7.46
C ALA A 76 -1.60 -2.64 6.07
N ARG A 77 -2.33 -1.54 5.91
CA ARG A 77 -2.89 -1.13 4.60
C ARG A 77 -1.81 -0.82 3.57
N GLN A 78 -0.74 -0.12 3.95
CA GLN A 78 0.38 0.16 3.05
C GLN A 78 1.08 -1.12 2.58
N THR A 79 1.26 -2.09 3.49
CA THR A 79 1.86 -3.38 3.16
C THR A 79 0.97 -4.19 2.21
N LEU A 80 -0.35 -4.20 2.46
CA LEU A 80 -1.33 -4.78 1.54
C LEU A 80 -1.25 -4.14 0.15
N GLU A 81 -1.24 -2.80 0.07
CA GLU A 81 -1.17 -2.09 -1.20
C GLU A 81 0.07 -2.47 -2.00
N TYR A 82 1.21 -2.57 -1.33
CA TYR A 82 2.44 -3.03 -1.96
C TYR A 82 2.32 -4.47 -2.50
N MET A 83 1.76 -5.38 -1.70
CA MET A 83 1.55 -6.77 -2.09
C MET A 83 0.58 -6.90 -3.29
N VAL A 84 -0.52 -6.16 -3.27
CA VAL A 84 -1.51 -6.13 -4.35
C VAL A 84 -0.90 -5.56 -5.64
N LYS A 85 -0.10 -4.49 -5.56
CA LYS A 85 0.64 -3.96 -6.72
C LYS A 85 1.55 -5.01 -7.35
N CYS A 86 2.30 -5.75 -6.55
CA CYS A 86 3.15 -6.84 -7.06
C CYS A 86 2.35 -7.94 -7.76
N LEU A 87 1.14 -8.26 -7.27
CA LEU A 87 0.24 -9.20 -7.96
C LEU A 87 -0.28 -8.64 -9.27
N CYS A 88 -0.70 -7.37 -9.29
CA CYS A 88 -1.17 -6.71 -10.51
C CYS A 88 -0.09 -6.65 -11.59
N GLU A 89 1.14 -6.25 -11.23
CA GLU A 89 2.29 -6.26 -12.13
C GLU A 89 2.55 -7.66 -12.71
N ARG A 90 2.49 -8.68 -11.86
CA ARG A 90 2.69 -10.07 -12.27
C ARG A 90 1.67 -10.57 -13.27
N TYR A 91 0.41 -10.15 -13.14
CA TYR A 91 -0.69 -10.60 -13.99
C TYR A 91 -1.06 -9.61 -15.09
N GLY A 92 -0.32 -8.50 -15.22
CA GLY A 92 -0.56 -7.48 -16.25
C GLY A 92 -1.86 -6.69 -16.04
N ILE A 93 -2.29 -6.50 -14.78
CA ILE A 93 -3.45 -5.71 -14.42
C ILE A 93 -3.01 -4.25 -14.24
N LEU A 94 -3.65 -3.31 -14.94
CA LEU A 94 -3.24 -1.90 -15.02
C LEU A 94 -4.06 -0.95 -14.14
N GLU A 95 -4.83 -1.48 -13.20
CA GLU A 95 -5.61 -0.66 -12.28
C GLU A 95 -4.70 0.12 -11.31
N THR A 96 -5.13 1.31 -10.89
CA THR A 96 -4.32 2.21 -10.06
C THR A 96 -4.82 2.37 -8.62
N GLY A 97 -6.12 2.21 -8.39
CA GLY A 97 -6.73 2.26 -7.07
C GLY A 97 -6.66 0.92 -6.34
N LEU A 98 -6.41 0.93 -5.03
CA LEU A 98 -6.33 -0.32 -4.25
C LEU A 98 -7.63 -1.13 -4.30
N LEU A 99 -8.78 -0.46 -4.33
CA LEU A 99 -10.09 -1.12 -4.46
C LEU A 99 -10.19 -1.84 -5.80
N GLU A 100 -9.95 -1.10 -6.87
CA GLU A 100 -10.04 -1.55 -8.26
C GLU A 100 -9.04 -2.68 -8.55
N MET A 101 -7.83 -2.58 -8.01
CA MET A 101 -6.81 -3.64 -8.11
C MET A 101 -7.27 -4.95 -7.46
N ILE A 102 -7.88 -4.89 -6.26
CA ILE A 102 -8.39 -6.07 -5.56
C ILE A 102 -9.52 -6.72 -6.37
N ASP A 103 -10.49 -5.91 -6.83
CA ASP A 103 -11.64 -6.38 -7.60
C ASP A 103 -11.22 -6.99 -8.95
N ALA A 104 -10.24 -6.38 -9.63
CA ALA A 104 -9.68 -6.89 -10.88
C ALA A 104 -8.93 -8.22 -10.69
N LEU A 105 -8.14 -8.37 -9.62
CA LEU A 105 -7.48 -9.63 -9.29
C LEU A 105 -8.49 -10.76 -9.03
N TYR A 106 -9.56 -10.45 -8.30
CA TYR A 106 -10.63 -11.41 -8.04
C TYR A 106 -11.38 -11.78 -9.33
N SER A 107 -11.78 -10.79 -10.12
CA SER A 107 -12.50 -11.00 -11.39
C SER A 107 -11.68 -11.81 -12.40
N ALA A 108 -10.34 -11.62 -12.40
CA ALA A 108 -9.42 -12.41 -13.20
C ALA A 108 -9.13 -13.81 -12.63
N GLY A 109 -9.73 -14.20 -11.51
CA GLY A 109 -9.53 -15.48 -10.85
C GLY A 109 -8.10 -15.68 -10.31
N LYS A 110 -7.40 -14.59 -9.98
CA LYS A 110 -6.01 -14.62 -9.47
C LYS A 110 -5.93 -14.72 -7.95
N ILE A 111 -7.00 -14.36 -7.27
CA ILE A 111 -7.14 -14.51 -5.83
C ILE A 111 -8.47 -15.21 -5.51
N SER A 112 -8.51 -15.89 -4.38
CA SER A 112 -9.74 -16.55 -3.90
C SER A 112 -10.75 -15.52 -3.37
N LYS A 113 -12.02 -15.93 -3.24
CA LYS A 113 -13.03 -15.10 -2.61
C LYS A 113 -12.64 -14.69 -1.18
N THR A 114 -12.12 -15.61 -0.40
CA THR A 114 -11.68 -15.37 0.97
C THR A 114 -10.55 -14.34 1.02
N THR A 115 -9.54 -14.49 0.14
CA THR A 115 -8.44 -13.52 0.01
C THR A 115 -8.95 -12.13 -0.35
N CYS A 116 -9.90 -12.04 -1.30
CA CYS A 116 -10.54 -10.78 -1.69
C CYS A 116 -11.24 -10.11 -0.49
N GLU A 117 -12.02 -10.86 0.28
CA GLU A 117 -12.70 -10.37 1.48
C GLU A 117 -11.70 -9.89 2.55
N HIS A 118 -10.60 -10.60 2.77
CA HIS A 118 -9.53 -10.21 3.68
C HIS A 118 -8.87 -8.90 3.24
N TYR A 119 -8.55 -8.77 1.96
CA TYR A 119 -7.95 -7.55 1.41
C TYR A 119 -8.87 -6.34 1.58
N HIS A 120 -10.15 -6.48 1.27
CA HIS A 120 -11.13 -5.41 1.51
C HIS A 120 -11.26 -5.05 2.99
N LYS A 121 -11.19 -6.03 3.88
CA LYS A 121 -11.25 -5.80 5.32
C LYS A 121 -10.06 -4.98 5.82
N ILE A 122 -8.83 -5.38 5.43
CA ILE A 122 -7.60 -4.65 5.78
C ILE A 122 -7.65 -3.22 5.22
N ARG A 123 -8.06 -3.06 3.94
CA ARG A 123 -8.24 -1.76 3.29
C ARG A 123 -9.20 -0.87 4.07
N THR A 124 -10.35 -1.41 4.45
CA THR A 124 -11.39 -0.67 5.19
C THR A 124 -10.92 -0.25 6.57
N ILE A 125 -10.25 -1.14 7.31
CA ILE A 125 -9.66 -0.83 8.62
C ILE A 125 -8.63 0.28 8.49
N GLY A 126 -7.71 0.18 7.53
CA GLY A 126 -6.70 1.20 7.31
C GLY A 126 -7.27 2.56 6.86
N ASN A 127 -8.34 2.57 6.06
CA ASN A 127 -9.04 3.79 5.68
C ASN A 127 -9.65 4.49 6.90
N LYS A 128 -10.29 3.74 7.81
CA LYS A 128 -10.81 4.30 9.07
C LYS A 128 -9.70 4.92 9.92
N ALA A 129 -8.55 4.28 9.98
CA ALA A 129 -7.40 4.84 10.70
C ALA A 129 -6.94 6.18 10.09
N ILE A 130 -6.92 6.29 8.76
CA ILE A 130 -6.45 7.50 8.05
C ILE A 130 -7.49 8.63 8.14
N HIS A 131 -8.76 8.34 7.89
CA HIS A 131 -9.78 9.38 7.71
C HIS A 131 -10.57 9.70 8.97
N GLU A 132 -10.72 8.72 9.87
CA GLU A 132 -11.53 8.84 11.09
C GLU A 132 -10.65 8.87 12.35
N GLY A 133 -9.33 8.68 12.22
CA GLY A 133 -8.42 8.63 13.37
C GLY A 133 -8.65 7.41 14.27
N ASP A 134 -9.20 6.31 13.73
CA ASP A 134 -9.44 5.08 14.50
C ASP A 134 -8.14 4.61 15.17
N ASN A 135 -8.23 4.32 16.47
CA ASN A 135 -7.11 3.82 17.29
C ASN A 135 -7.52 2.57 18.09
N SER A 136 -8.39 1.76 17.52
CA SER A 136 -8.89 0.53 18.14
C SER A 136 -7.83 -0.58 18.14
N ALA A 137 -7.51 -1.09 19.33
CA ALA A 137 -6.66 -2.26 19.47
C ALA A 137 -7.24 -3.49 18.76
N TYR A 138 -8.56 -3.66 18.79
CA TYR A 138 -9.24 -4.76 18.11
C TYR A 138 -9.03 -4.71 16.59
N ASN A 139 -9.26 -3.54 15.98
CA ASN A 139 -9.10 -3.36 14.55
C ASN A 139 -7.63 -3.52 14.11
N ALA A 140 -6.68 -3.02 14.89
CA ALA A 140 -5.26 -3.18 14.62
C ALA A 140 -4.82 -4.65 14.63
N ASN A 141 -5.23 -5.40 15.66
CA ASN A 141 -4.94 -6.84 15.76
C ASN A 141 -5.62 -7.63 14.62
N GLN A 142 -6.87 -7.28 14.26
CA GLN A 142 -7.58 -7.92 13.15
C GLN A 142 -6.87 -7.68 11.81
N ALA A 143 -6.45 -6.43 11.53
CA ALA A 143 -5.72 -6.11 10.31
C ALA A 143 -4.38 -6.85 10.23
N HIS A 144 -3.62 -6.90 11.34
CA HIS A 144 -2.36 -7.64 11.40
C HIS A 144 -2.55 -9.15 11.20
N HIS A 145 -3.56 -9.74 11.85
CA HIS A 145 -3.86 -11.17 11.71
C HIS A 145 -4.19 -11.55 10.27
N LEU A 146 -5.11 -10.81 9.63
CA LEU A 146 -5.47 -11.04 8.25
C LEU A 146 -4.27 -10.82 7.31
N LEU A 147 -3.51 -9.75 7.51
CA LEU A 147 -2.31 -9.48 6.70
C LEU A 147 -1.29 -10.63 6.81
N SER A 148 -1.04 -11.14 8.01
CA SER A 148 -0.09 -12.25 8.22
C SER A 148 -0.53 -13.53 7.50
N GLN A 149 -1.83 -13.85 7.52
CA GLN A 149 -2.39 -14.99 6.78
C GLN A 149 -2.18 -14.83 5.26
N GLU A 150 -2.50 -13.65 4.73
CA GLU A 150 -2.40 -13.41 3.29
C GLU A 150 -0.96 -13.32 2.79
N VAL A 151 -0.03 -12.82 3.61
CA VAL A 151 1.39 -12.84 3.29
C VAL A 151 1.92 -14.27 3.22
N TYR A 152 1.45 -15.17 4.07
CA TYR A 152 1.82 -16.59 3.99
C TYR A 152 1.31 -17.24 2.69
N THR A 153 0.07 -16.96 2.29
CA THR A 153 -0.51 -17.42 1.03
C THR A 153 0.28 -16.87 -0.16
N PHE A 154 0.55 -15.57 -0.16
CA PHE A 154 1.37 -14.91 -1.18
C PHE A 154 2.76 -15.55 -1.32
N ALA A 155 3.41 -15.89 -0.21
CA ALA A 155 4.73 -16.52 -0.22
C ALA A 155 4.73 -17.87 -0.92
N ASN A 156 3.74 -18.69 -0.66
CA ASN A 156 3.62 -20.00 -1.26
C ASN A 156 3.43 -19.88 -2.77
N ASP A 157 2.52 -19.02 -3.23
CA ASP A 157 2.26 -18.78 -4.64
C ASP A 157 3.48 -18.17 -5.35
N TYR A 158 4.20 -17.28 -4.67
CA TYR A 158 5.39 -16.63 -5.21
C TYR A 158 6.56 -17.62 -5.39
N ASN A 159 6.74 -18.56 -4.45
CA ASN A 159 7.79 -19.57 -4.51
C ASN A 159 7.51 -20.65 -5.56
N ASP A 160 6.28 -21.08 -5.71
CA ASP A 160 5.90 -22.11 -6.69
C ASP A 160 6.14 -21.65 -8.13
N THR A 161 5.93 -20.36 -8.39
CA THR A 161 6.18 -19.80 -9.73
C THR A 161 7.67 -19.72 -10.04
N LYS A 162 8.54 -19.40 -9.06
CA LYS A 162 10.00 -19.43 -9.27
C LYS A 162 10.49 -20.84 -9.61
N LYS A 163 9.92 -21.88 -9.02
CA LYS A 163 10.25 -23.28 -9.35
C LYS A 163 9.84 -23.64 -10.77
N SER A 164 8.63 -23.25 -11.20
CA SER A 164 8.12 -23.52 -12.54
C SER A 164 8.94 -22.82 -13.63
N THR A 165 9.30 -21.55 -13.44
CA THR A 165 10.12 -20.80 -14.41
C THR A 165 11.54 -21.33 -14.53
N ARG A 166 12.10 -21.89 -13.45
CA ARG A 166 13.44 -22.51 -13.47
C ARG A 166 13.43 -23.87 -14.17
N ALA A 167 12.37 -24.66 -14.01
CA ALA A 167 12.21 -25.95 -14.68
C ALA A 167 12.06 -25.80 -16.20
N SER A 168 11.30 -24.81 -16.67
CA SER A 168 11.13 -24.52 -18.10
C SER A 168 12.40 -23.98 -18.79
N ARG A 169 13.30 -23.31 -18.05
CA ARG A 169 14.60 -22.86 -18.59
C ARG A 169 15.64 -23.95 -18.70
N SER A 170 15.55 -25.04 -17.94
CA SER A 170 16.51 -26.16 -17.99
C SER A 170 16.19 -27.19 -19.08
N ALA A 171 15.03 -27.10 -19.73
CA ALA A 171 14.58 -27.96 -20.80
C ALA A 171 14.82 -27.39 -22.21
N ALA A 172 15.92 -26.64 -22.41
CA ALA A 172 16.33 -26.27 -23.77
C ALA A 172 16.79 -27.53 -24.54
N PRO A 173 16.23 -27.81 -25.72
CA PRO A 173 16.63 -28.97 -26.50
C PRO A 173 18.09 -28.80 -26.96
N THR A 174 18.90 -29.80 -26.67
CA THR A 174 20.27 -29.94 -27.21
C THR A 174 20.19 -30.00 -28.73
N PRO A 175 20.95 -29.17 -29.48
CA PRO A 175 20.93 -29.26 -30.92
C PRO A 175 21.49 -30.63 -31.34
N ALA A 176 20.67 -31.37 -32.06
CA ALA A 176 21.07 -32.66 -32.63
C ALA A 176 22.29 -32.46 -33.55
N SER A 177 23.41 -33.07 -33.13
CA SER A 177 24.62 -33.16 -33.94
C SER A 177 24.30 -33.96 -35.22
N SER A 178 24.17 -33.26 -36.34
CA SER A 178 24.11 -33.88 -37.66
C SER A 178 25.48 -34.49 -37.98
N ARG A 179 25.62 -35.79 -37.75
CA ARG A 179 26.75 -36.54 -38.33
C ARG A 179 26.51 -36.68 -39.83
N LEU A 180 27.20 -35.85 -40.59
CA LEU A 180 27.49 -36.13 -41.99
C LEU A 180 28.35 -37.35 -42.08
N ARG A 181 27.81 -38.43 -42.66
CA ARG A 181 28.62 -39.53 -43.20
C ARG A 181 28.87 -39.23 -44.66
N GLY A 182 30.14 -39.01 -45.01
CA GLY A 182 30.64 -39.05 -46.39
C GLY A 182 30.73 -40.46 -46.94
#